data_317753f1b3f5200f8b65a3edcfdc01f0
#
_entry.id   317753f1b3f5200f8b65a3edcfdc01f0
#
_cell.length_a   1.000
_cell.length_b   1.000
_cell.length_c   1.000
_cell.angle_alpha   90.00
_cell.angle_beta   90.00
_cell.angle_gamma   90.00
#
_symmetry.space_group_name_H-M   'P 1'
#
loop_
_entity.id
_entity.type
_entity.pdbx_description
1 polymer ?
#
loop_
_entity_poly.entity_id
_entity_poly.type
_entity_poly.pdbx_seq_one_letter_code
_entity_poly.pdbx_strand_id
1 'polypeptide(L)' 'MKLQINGEERDFSGSPSPSTLAALVEILGMKSDRVAIELNREIVPRDRWPDTQLNEGDRLEIVHFVGGGFDPRLPRELS' A
#
# COMPACT_ATOMS: atom_id res chain seq x y z
N MET A 1 2.52 14.39 -6.99
CA MET A 1 1.37 13.49 -7.01
C MET A 1 0.76 13.41 -5.62
N LYS A 2 -0.52 13.58 -5.54
CA LYS A 2 -1.25 13.49 -4.28
C LYS A 2 -1.98 12.17 -4.21
N LEU A 3 -1.83 11.49 -3.09
CA LEU A 3 -2.49 10.23 -2.83
C LEU A 3 -3.22 10.33 -1.50
N GLN A 4 -4.29 9.55 -1.35
CA GLN A 4 -4.98 9.44 -0.07
C GLN A 4 -4.61 8.11 0.54
N ILE A 5 -3.97 8.14 1.70
CA ILE A 5 -3.51 6.91 2.35
C ILE A 5 -4.15 6.84 3.72
N ASN A 6 -4.97 5.80 3.91
CA ASN A 6 -5.70 5.59 5.17
C ASN A 6 -6.48 6.84 5.58
N GLY A 7 -7.14 7.45 4.60
CA GLY A 7 -7.97 8.61 4.84
C GLY A 7 -7.24 9.94 4.93
N GLU A 8 -5.93 9.92 4.74
CA GLU A 8 -5.09 11.10 4.87
C GLU A 8 -4.46 11.45 3.55
N GLU A 9 -4.58 12.70 3.12
CA GLU A 9 -3.94 13.13 1.89
C GLU A 9 -2.45 13.31 2.10
N ARG A 10 -1.64 12.70 1.21
CA ARG A 10 -0.20 12.80 1.25
C ARG A 10 0.29 13.29 -0.10
N ASP A 11 1.21 14.24 -0.07
CA ASP A 11 1.72 14.84 -1.29
C ASP A 11 3.13 14.34 -1.56
N PHE A 12 3.31 13.71 -2.71
CA PHE A 12 4.60 13.19 -3.14
C PHE A 12 5.13 13.98 -4.34
N SER A 13 4.97 15.28 -4.29
CA SER A 13 5.37 16.12 -5.41
C SER A 13 6.87 16.26 -5.53
N GLY A 14 7.60 15.94 -4.46
CA GLY A 14 9.05 16.01 -4.52
C GLY A 14 9.65 14.76 -5.13
N SER A 15 10.95 14.66 -5.06
CA SER A 15 11.67 13.49 -5.55
C SER A 15 12.21 12.74 -4.34
N PRO A 16 12.05 11.40 -4.30
CA PRO A 16 11.43 10.56 -5.32
C PRO A 16 9.92 10.58 -5.22
N SER A 17 9.27 10.46 -6.37
CA SER A 17 7.82 10.34 -6.44
C SER A 17 7.49 8.91 -6.81
N PRO A 18 6.55 8.27 -6.11
CA PRO A 18 6.26 6.87 -6.43
C PRO A 18 5.51 6.77 -7.75
N SER A 19 5.94 5.86 -8.60
CA SER A 19 5.23 5.58 -9.84
C SER A 19 4.44 4.30 -9.73
N THR A 20 4.86 3.38 -8.89
CA THR A 20 4.18 2.11 -8.70
C THR A 20 3.89 1.91 -7.21
N LEU A 21 3.02 0.93 -6.95
CA LEU A 21 2.70 0.60 -5.57
C LEU A 21 3.93 0.08 -4.83
N ALA A 22 4.77 -0.69 -5.51
CA ALA A 22 6.00 -1.17 -4.89
C ALA A 22 6.91 -0.01 -4.50
N ALA A 23 7.02 0.99 -5.37
CA ALA A 23 7.84 2.14 -5.07
C ALA A 23 7.29 2.92 -3.88
N LEU A 24 5.97 3.02 -3.77
CA LEU A 24 5.36 3.71 -2.64
C LEU A 24 5.70 3.02 -1.33
N VAL A 25 5.62 1.71 -1.31
CA VAL A 25 5.93 0.96 -0.09
C VAL A 25 7.36 1.21 0.34
N GLU A 26 8.29 1.28 -0.61
CA GLU A 26 9.67 1.59 -0.30
C GLU A 26 9.84 3.00 0.24
N ILE A 27 9.18 3.95 -0.38
CA ILE A 27 9.29 5.34 0.05
C ILE A 27 8.76 5.50 1.48
N LEU A 28 7.68 4.79 1.80
CA LEU A 28 7.12 4.86 3.14
C LEU A 28 7.91 4.07 4.17
N GLY A 29 8.90 3.32 3.73
CA GLY A 29 9.74 2.57 4.65
C GLY A 29 9.06 1.36 5.25
N MET A 30 8.03 0.85 4.60
CA MET A 30 7.29 -0.30 5.09
C MET A 30 7.88 -1.58 4.54
N LYS A 31 7.73 -2.66 5.32
CA LYS A 31 8.16 -3.97 4.86
C LYS A 31 7.03 -4.61 4.08
N SER A 32 7.33 -5.03 2.85
CA SER A 32 6.29 -5.53 1.96
C SER A 32 5.62 -6.79 2.48
N ASP A 33 6.33 -7.59 3.27
CA ASP A 33 5.77 -8.81 3.82
C ASP A 33 4.95 -8.56 5.09
N ARG A 34 4.82 -7.31 5.51
CA ARG A 34 4.11 -6.97 6.73
C ARG A 34 2.90 -6.10 6.49
N VAL A 35 2.54 -5.84 5.23
CA VAL A 35 1.42 -4.97 4.93
C VAL A 35 0.55 -5.59 3.85
N ALA A 36 -0.73 -5.23 3.88
CA ALA A 36 -1.66 -5.50 2.79
C ALA A 36 -2.19 -4.17 2.30
N ILE A 37 -2.47 -4.10 1.01
CA ILE A 37 -2.83 -2.83 0.40
C ILE A 37 -4.07 -2.98 -0.46
N GLU A 38 -5.02 -2.07 -0.25
CA GLU A 38 -6.14 -1.87 -1.16
C GLU A 38 -5.90 -0.60 -1.95
N LEU A 39 -6.11 -0.67 -3.24
CA LEU A 39 -6.04 0.48 -4.11
C LEU A 39 -7.41 0.70 -4.72
N ASN A 40 -8.00 1.84 -4.39
CA ASN A 40 -9.34 2.20 -4.88
C ASN A 40 -10.34 1.07 -4.60
N ARG A 41 -10.27 0.54 -3.37
CA ARG A 41 -11.17 -0.48 -2.85
C ARG A 41 -10.93 -1.88 -3.40
N GLU A 42 -9.79 -2.08 -4.05
CA GLU A 42 -9.43 -3.40 -4.57
C GLU A 42 -8.14 -3.85 -3.95
N ILE A 43 -8.12 -5.07 -3.43
CA ILE A 43 -6.92 -5.61 -2.85
C ILE A 43 -5.94 -5.94 -3.98
N VAL A 44 -4.70 -5.46 -3.82
CA VAL A 44 -3.65 -5.72 -4.80
C VAL A 44 -2.68 -6.72 -4.21
N PRO A 45 -2.57 -7.91 -4.80
CA PRO A 45 -1.59 -8.88 -4.33
C PRO A 45 -0.18 -8.34 -4.42
N ARG A 46 0.67 -8.79 -3.50
CA ARG A 46 2.03 -8.26 -3.41
C ARG A 46 2.81 -8.43 -4.69
N ASP A 47 2.61 -9.54 -5.38
CA ASP A 47 3.36 -9.79 -6.61
C ASP A 47 2.93 -8.89 -7.75
N ARG A 48 1.85 -8.14 -7.58
CA ARG A 48 1.40 -7.20 -8.60
C ARG A 48 1.83 -5.77 -8.29
N TRP A 49 2.38 -5.52 -7.12
CA TRP A 49 2.75 -4.15 -6.75
C TRP A 49 3.72 -3.49 -7.72
N PRO A 50 4.75 -4.20 -8.23
CA PRO A 50 5.66 -3.55 -9.18
C PRO A 50 5.01 -3.17 -10.49
N ASP A 51 3.92 -3.83 -10.84
CA ASP A 51 3.21 -3.55 -12.09
C ASP A 51 1.99 -2.67 -11.90
N THR A 52 1.71 -2.24 -10.68
CA THR A 52 0.53 -1.44 -10.39
C THR A 52 0.92 0.02 -10.35
N GLN A 53 0.48 0.77 -11.34
CA GLN A 53 0.82 2.18 -11.44
C GLN A 53 -0.11 3.02 -10.58
N LEU A 54 0.46 4.06 -9.98
CA LEU A 54 -0.29 5.00 -9.18
C LEU A 54 -0.61 6.24 -9.98
N ASN A 55 -1.80 6.78 -9.73
CA ASN A 55 -2.26 7.97 -10.42
C ASN A 55 -2.67 9.01 -9.41
N GLU A 56 -2.69 10.24 -9.86
CA GLU A 56 -3.11 11.36 -9.02
C GLU A 56 -4.49 11.09 -8.42
N GLY A 57 -4.58 11.26 -7.10
CA GLY A 57 -5.85 11.11 -6.42
C GLY A 57 -6.22 9.69 -6.03
N ASP A 58 -5.34 8.73 -6.29
CA ASP A 58 -5.62 7.35 -5.90
C ASP A 58 -5.81 7.24 -4.40
N ARG A 59 -6.66 6.30 -4.00
CA ARG A 59 -6.95 6.02 -2.59
C ARG A 59 -6.37 4.69 -2.21
N LEU A 60 -5.62 4.68 -1.12
CA LEU A 60 -4.99 3.48 -0.62
C LEU A 60 -5.37 3.24 0.82
N GLU A 61 -5.59 1.96 1.15
CA GLU A 61 -5.71 1.52 2.53
C GLU A 61 -4.58 0.55 2.78
N ILE A 62 -3.76 0.86 3.76
CA ILE A 62 -2.61 0.04 4.08
C ILE A 62 -2.77 -0.49 5.49
N VAL A 63 -2.74 -1.80 5.62
CA VAL A 63 -2.93 -2.47 6.90
C VAL A 63 -1.62 -3.15 7.28
N HIS A 64 -1.13 -2.84 8.45
CA HIS A 64 0.07 -3.47 8.99
C HIS A 64 -0.30 -4.69 9.80
N PHE A 65 0.52 -5.73 9.67
CA PHE A 65 0.38 -6.91 10.50
C PHE A 65 1.43 -6.88 11.58
N VAL A 66 1.00 -7.16 12.79
CA VAL A 66 1.87 -7.11 13.95
C VAL A 66 2.10 -8.52 14.46
N GLY A 67 3.35 -8.80 14.82
CA GLY A 67 3.64 -10.05 15.49
C GLY A 67 3.81 -11.26 14.62
N GLY A 68 3.98 -11.11 13.34
CA GLY A 68 4.33 -12.21 12.46
C GLY A 68 3.30 -13.32 12.36
N GLY A 69 2.10 -13.10 12.87
CA GLY A 69 1.09 -14.13 12.84
C GLY A 69 0.17 -14.08 11.63
N PHE A 70 0.52 -13.29 10.65
CA PHE A 70 -0.36 -13.16 9.50
C PHE A 70 -0.31 -14.40 8.63
N ASP A 71 -1.48 -14.91 8.30
CA ASP A 71 -1.64 -16.01 7.35
C ASP A 71 -2.61 -15.52 6.29
N PRO A 72 -2.17 -15.43 5.03
CA PRO A 72 -3.08 -14.90 3.99
C PRO A 72 -4.28 -15.76 3.74
N ARG A 73 -4.29 -16.99 4.25
CA ARG A 73 -5.45 -17.86 4.09
C ARG A 73 -6.54 -17.59 5.11
N LEU A 74 -6.26 -16.78 6.13
CA LEU A 74 -7.21 -16.51 7.22
C LEU A 74 -7.91 -15.17 6.99
N PRO A 75 -9.15 -15.04 7.48
CA PRO A 75 -9.84 -13.75 7.38
C PRO A 75 -9.12 -12.67 8.16
N ARG A 76 -9.13 -11.49 7.59
CA ARG A 76 -8.37 -10.37 8.13
C ARG A 76 -8.93 -9.85 9.44
N GLU A 77 -10.20 -9.95 9.60
CA GLU A 77 -10.83 -9.41 10.77
C GLU A 77 -10.46 -10.17 12.03
N LEU A 78 -9.79 -11.28 11.89
CA LEU A 78 -9.35 -12.05 13.05
C LEU A 78 -8.09 -11.51 13.68
N SER A 79 -7.43 -10.62 13.01
CA SER A 79 -6.20 -10.07 13.52
C SER A 79 -6.43 -8.94 14.50
#